data_81f4cc2b4fc7ca299879d693134202b5
#
_entry.id   81f4cc2b4fc7ca299879d693134202b5
#
_cell.length_a   1.000
_cell.length_b   1.000
_cell.length_c   1.000
_cell.angle_alpha   90.00
_cell.angle_beta   90.00
_cell.angle_gamma   90.00
#
_symmetry.space_group_name_H-M   'P 1'
#
loop_
_entity.id
_entity.type
_entity.pdbx_description
1 polymer ?
#
loop_
_entity_poly.entity_id
_entity_poly.type
_entity_poly.pdbx_seq_one_letter_code
_entity_poly.pdbx_strand_id
1 'polypeptide(L)' 'MAVKKILLGQVWKKNDTGENYLVTKLYNEVFSTFAVLRRVGHEEVARVKVSKIADGADLPGYTYTQESADF' A
#
# COMPACT_ATOMS: atom_id res chain seq x y z
N MET A 1 -8.18 4.23 -3.50
CA MET A 1 -9.29 3.70 -2.74
C MET A 1 -8.77 3.03 -1.50
N ALA A 2 -9.44 3.21 -0.40
CA ALA A 2 -8.96 2.65 0.86
C ALA A 2 -9.38 1.19 1.02
N VAL A 3 -8.67 0.47 1.85
CA VAL A 3 -8.99 -0.91 2.16
C VAL A 3 -9.12 -1.01 3.66
N LYS A 4 -9.65 -2.11 4.16
CA LYS A 4 -9.80 -2.26 5.60
C LYS A 4 -8.45 -2.37 6.27
N LYS A 5 -7.49 -3.03 5.65
CA LYS A 5 -6.16 -3.18 6.18
C LYS A 5 -5.18 -3.22 5.07
N ILE A 6 -3.98 -2.77 5.32
CA ILE A 6 -2.87 -2.95 4.40
C ILE A 6 -2.26 -4.30 4.74
N LEU A 7 -2.16 -5.18 3.78
CA LEU A 7 -1.65 -6.53 3.99
C LEU A 7 -0.51 -6.84 3.06
N LEU A 8 0.34 -7.74 3.48
CA LEU A 8 1.42 -8.21 2.62
C LEU A 8 0.83 -8.85 1.37
N GLY A 9 1.44 -8.61 0.26
CA GLY A 9 0.99 -9.18 -1.00
C GLY A 9 0.02 -8.33 -1.76
N GLN A 10 -0.48 -7.25 -1.16
CA GLN A 10 -1.34 -6.35 -1.90
C GLN A 10 -0.54 -5.59 -2.95
N VAL A 11 -1.18 -5.24 -4.05
CA VAL A 11 -0.55 -4.44 -5.09
C VAL A 11 -1.26 -3.10 -5.16
N TRP A 12 -0.49 -2.03 -5.11
CA TRP A 12 -0.99 -0.67 -5.16
C TRP A 12 -0.35 0.05 -6.36
N LYS A 13 -1.10 0.93 -6.98
CA LYS A 13 -0.59 1.68 -8.13
C LYS A 13 -0.19 3.06 -7.67
N LYS A 14 1.03 3.47 -7.99
CA LYS A 14 1.49 4.81 -7.65
C LYS A 14 0.79 5.81 -8.57
N ASN A 15 0.12 6.78 -8.00
CA ASN A 15 -0.71 7.67 -8.77
C ASN A 15 0.08 8.52 -9.76
N ASP A 16 1.27 8.95 -9.38
CA ASP A 16 2.05 9.81 -10.25
C ASP A 16 2.51 9.12 -11.51
N THR A 17 2.91 7.88 -11.43
CA THR A 17 3.56 7.21 -12.54
C THR A 17 2.74 6.09 -13.12
N GLY A 18 1.74 5.60 -12.38
CA GLY A 18 0.96 4.46 -12.83
C GLY A 18 1.64 3.14 -12.64
N GLU A 19 2.77 3.12 -11.92
CA GLU A 19 3.48 1.88 -11.74
C GLU A 19 2.94 1.10 -10.57
N ASN A 20 3.04 -0.21 -10.61
CA ASN A 20 2.51 -1.07 -9.56
C ASN A 20 3.57 -1.39 -8.53
N TYR A 21 3.17 -1.40 -7.28
CA TYR A 21 4.06 -1.71 -6.17
C TYR A 21 3.43 -2.79 -5.30
N LEU A 22 4.25 -3.70 -4.83
CA LEU A 22 3.81 -4.83 -4.02
C LEU A 22 4.19 -4.56 -2.57
N VAL A 23 3.26 -4.76 -1.68
CA VAL A 23 3.53 -4.59 -0.24
C VAL A 23 4.34 -5.79 0.22
N THR A 24 5.60 -5.55 0.59
CA THR A 24 6.49 -6.64 0.97
C THR A 24 6.76 -6.68 2.47
N LYS A 25 6.48 -5.60 3.20
CA LYS A 25 6.73 -5.59 4.62
C LYS A 25 5.84 -4.57 5.28
N LEU A 26 5.45 -4.82 6.51
CA LEU A 26 4.71 -3.88 7.31
C LEU A 26 5.35 -3.82 8.67
N TYR A 27 5.47 -2.62 9.23
CA TYR A 27 6.01 -2.53 10.58
C TYR A 27 5.47 -1.28 11.26
N ASN A 28 5.50 -1.30 12.59
CA ASN A 28 5.01 -0.20 13.38
C ASN A 28 6.16 0.56 13.99
N GLU A 29 6.05 1.88 13.99
CA GLU A 29 6.94 2.72 14.75
C GLU A 29 6.10 3.26 15.88
N VAL A 30 6.64 4.09 16.72
CA VAL A 30 6.00 4.49 17.94
C VAL A 30 4.54 4.84 17.76
N PHE A 31 4.18 5.69 16.85
CA PHE A 31 2.81 6.07 16.68
C PHE A 31 2.35 5.90 15.24
N SER A 32 3.07 5.15 14.44
CA SER A 32 2.77 5.07 13.03
C SER A 32 3.02 3.68 12.50
N THR A 33 2.32 3.36 11.43
CA THR A 33 2.54 2.11 10.72
C THR A 33 3.11 2.45 9.35
N PHE A 34 4.11 1.71 8.92
CA PHE A 34 4.73 1.94 7.63
C PHE A 34 4.64 0.68 6.77
N ALA A 35 4.42 0.89 5.50
CA ALA A 35 4.42 -0.19 4.52
C ALA A 35 5.65 -0.04 3.64
N VAL A 36 6.36 -1.12 3.41
CA VAL A 36 7.46 -1.13 2.48
C VAL A 36 6.94 -1.77 1.21
N LEU A 37 7.06 -1.05 0.10
CA LEU A 37 6.57 -1.52 -1.16
C LEU A 37 7.73 -1.71 -2.11
N ARG A 38 7.65 -2.70 -2.98
CA ARG A 38 8.66 -2.91 -4.00
C ARG A 38 7.98 -2.77 -5.36
N ARG A 39 8.60 -2.03 -6.27
CA ARG A 39 8.07 -1.85 -7.59
C ARG A 39 8.06 -3.19 -8.31
N VAL A 40 6.92 -3.58 -8.84
CA VAL A 40 6.79 -4.87 -9.48
C VAL A 40 7.72 -4.94 -10.67
N GLY A 41 8.54 -5.98 -10.70
CA GLY A 41 9.51 -6.17 -11.78
C GLY A 41 10.84 -5.44 -11.56
N HIS A 42 10.99 -4.78 -10.41
CA HIS A 42 12.23 -4.06 -10.14
C HIS A 42 12.62 -4.27 -8.68
N GLU A 43 13.79 -3.81 -8.31
CA GLU A 43 14.21 -3.93 -6.93
C GLU A 43 14.05 -2.61 -6.20
N GLU A 44 13.45 -1.63 -6.81
CA GLU A 44 13.26 -0.35 -6.19
C GLU A 44 12.21 -0.48 -5.09
N VAL A 45 12.49 0.06 -3.92
CA VAL A 45 11.57 -0.02 -2.80
C VAL A 45 11.22 1.37 -2.33
N ALA A 46 10.04 1.51 -1.75
CA ALA A 46 9.58 2.76 -1.19
C ALA A 46 8.95 2.48 0.16
N ARG A 47 9.10 3.40 1.10
CA ARG A 47 8.49 3.26 2.39
C ARG A 47 7.40 4.31 2.50
N VAL A 48 6.20 3.89 2.82
CA VAL A 48 5.05 4.79 2.86
C VAL A 48 4.37 4.68 4.20
N LYS A 49 4.06 5.82 4.81
CA LYS A 49 3.34 5.80 6.07
C LYS A 49 1.88 5.47 5.78
N VAL A 50 1.34 4.52 6.48
CA VAL A 50 -0.04 4.11 6.30
C VAL A 50 -0.94 5.17 6.92
N SER A 51 -1.95 5.61 6.19
CA SER A 51 -2.91 6.56 6.66
C SER A 51 -4.13 5.80 7.17
N LYS A 52 -4.53 6.05 8.40
CA LYS A 52 -5.69 5.39 8.95
C LYS A 52 -6.89 6.31 8.80
N ILE A 53 -7.98 5.76 8.27
CA ILE A 53 -9.18 6.52 8.08
C ILE A 53 -10.31 5.78 8.78
N ALA A 54 -11.47 6.39 8.84
CA ALA A 54 -12.56 5.87 9.65
C ALA A 54 -12.89 4.43 9.34
N ASP A 55 -12.88 4.05 8.10
CA ASP A 55 -13.28 2.71 7.75
C ASP A 55 -12.14 1.86 7.28
N GLY A 56 -10.93 2.20 7.51
CA GLY A 56 -9.85 1.36 7.02
C GLY A 56 -8.52 2.06 6.97
N ALA A 57 -7.74 1.76 5.95
CA ALA A 57 -6.39 2.27 5.79
C ALA A 57 -6.11 2.60 4.33
N ASP A 58 -5.16 3.46 4.12
CA ASP A 58 -4.84 3.91 2.79
C ASP A 58 -3.34 4.19 2.70
N LEU A 59 -2.80 4.18 1.50
CA LEU A 59 -1.42 4.55 1.25
C LEU A 59 -1.45 5.85 0.44
N PRO A 60 -1.11 6.98 1.05
CA PRO A 60 -1.20 8.26 0.36
C PRO A 60 -0.34 8.26 -0.90
N GLY A 61 -0.90 8.70 -1.99
CA GLY A 61 -0.19 8.72 -3.27
C GLY A 61 -0.33 7.44 -4.07
N TYR A 62 -1.05 6.46 -3.55
CA TYR A 62 -1.23 5.16 -4.20
C TYR A 62 -2.70 4.81 -4.24
N THR A 63 -3.07 3.96 -5.18
CA THR A 63 -4.44 3.50 -5.32
C THR A 63 -4.44 1.97 -5.32
N TYR A 64 -5.34 1.39 -4.53
CA TYR A 64 -5.42 -0.07 -4.44
C TYR A 64 -5.91 -0.60 -5.78
N THR A 65 -5.24 -1.61 -6.31
CA THR A 65 -5.54 -2.10 -7.64
C THR A 65 -6.43 -3.33 -7.63
N GLN A 66 -6.49 -4.04 -6.51
CA GLN A 66 -7.24 -5.26 -6.53
C GLN A 66 -8.59 -4.99 -6.00
N GLU A 67 -9.59 -4.98 -6.81
CA GLU A 67 -10.87 -4.74 -6.42
C GLU A 67 -11.25 -5.86 -5.64
N SER A 68 -11.90 -5.71 -4.72
CA SER A 68 -12.28 -6.61 -3.95
C SER A 68 -12.84 -7.64 -4.55
N ALA A 69 -12.45 -8.44 -4.54
CA ALA A 69 -12.91 -9.32 -5.11
C ALA A 69 -14.11 -9.74 -4.75
N ASP A 70 -14.59 -9.19 -4.48
CA ASP A 70 -15.73 -9.31 -4.19
C ASP A 70 -16.31 -10.16 -4.97
N PHE A 71 -16.03 -10.83 -5.51
CA PHE A 71 -16.71 -11.66 -6.22
C PHE A 71 -16.47 -12.92 -5.65
#